data_9c68db743645b1459fb47fccbaa1579b
#
_entry.id   9c68db743645b1459fb47fccbaa1579b
#
_cell.length_a   1.000
_cell.length_b   1.000
_cell.length_c   1.000
_cell.angle_alpha   90.00
_cell.angle_beta   90.00
_cell.angle_gamma   90.00
#
_symmetry.space_group_name_H-M   'P 1'
#
loop_
_entity.id
_entity.type
_entity.pdbx_description
1 polymer ?
#
loop_
_entity_poly.entity_id
_entity_poly.type
_entity_poly.pdbx_seq_one_letter_code
_entity_poly.pdbx_strand_id
1 'polypeptide(L)'
;EGEAALLALNKRTGKVEWRAEPGRKRISHATPLIIGEGSRVQIVVCGSDEIRSFNPDTGQSNWWCQGPSDVGVAGLSYGDGLLFAASGYPNKTRLAVRVDGHGDVTGSHIAWSLRRQVTYVPSPVFHEGHLYTVDDGGMLYCFDAKTGEPRWKHRLVGRVRSSLVLAEGRI
;
A
#
# COMPACT_ATOMS: atom_id res chain seq x y z
N GLU A 1 2.17 13.92 23.03
CA GLU A 1 2.29 13.31 21.69
C GLU A 1 1.88 11.85 21.82
N GLY A 2 0.79 11.45 21.13
CA GLY A 2 0.28 10.08 21.19
C GLY A 2 1.23 9.10 20.50
N GLU A 3 1.43 7.94 21.10
CA GLU A 3 2.17 6.85 20.46
C GLU A 3 1.33 6.28 19.31
N ALA A 4 1.92 6.16 18.10
CA ALA A 4 1.29 5.47 16.99
C ALA A 4 1.10 3.98 17.34
N ALA A 5 -0.09 3.43 17.09
CA ALA A 5 -0.39 2.03 17.34
C ALA A 5 -1.38 1.49 16.31
N LEU A 6 -1.23 0.22 15.97
CA LEU A 6 -2.25 -0.56 15.30
C LEU A 6 -3.05 -1.31 16.38
N LEU A 7 -4.37 -1.16 16.38
CA LEU A 7 -5.25 -1.79 17.36
C LEU A 7 -6.24 -2.73 16.67
N ALA A 8 -6.38 -3.92 17.20
CA ALA A 8 -7.55 -4.75 16.89
C ALA A 8 -8.58 -4.60 17.98
N LEU A 9 -9.81 -4.33 17.59
CA LEU A 9 -10.92 -4.17 18.50
C LEU A 9 -11.97 -5.25 18.25
N ASN A 10 -12.50 -5.79 19.32
CA ASN A 10 -13.68 -6.61 19.23
C ASN A 10 -14.86 -5.77 18.71
N LYS A 11 -15.37 -6.09 17.53
CA LYS A 11 -16.41 -5.30 16.85
C LYS A 11 -17.74 -5.22 17.58
N ARG A 12 -18.00 -6.13 18.54
CA ARG A 12 -19.24 -6.16 19.32
C ARG A 12 -19.13 -5.37 20.62
N THR A 13 -17.94 -5.38 21.24
CA THR A 13 -17.74 -4.83 22.59
C THR A 13 -16.88 -3.57 22.60
N GLY A 14 -16.12 -3.29 21.53
CA GLY A 14 -15.14 -2.20 21.45
C GLY A 14 -13.87 -2.44 22.27
N LYS A 15 -13.75 -3.60 22.93
CA LYS A 15 -12.54 -3.92 23.70
C LYS A 15 -11.35 -4.19 22.80
N VAL A 16 -10.16 -3.75 23.24
CA VAL A 16 -8.89 -4.03 22.57
C VAL A 16 -8.55 -5.52 22.75
N GLU A 17 -8.39 -6.22 21.64
CA GLU A 17 -7.95 -7.62 21.61
C GLU A 17 -6.41 -7.70 21.61
N TRP A 18 -5.78 -6.86 20.79
CA TRP A 18 -4.33 -6.70 20.79
C TRP A 18 -3.92 -5.28 20.33
N ARG A 19 -2.68 -4.92 20.67
CA ARG A 19 -2.01 -3.69 20.27
C ARG A 19 -0.65 -4.02 19.68
N ALA A 20 -0.32 -3.45 18.53
CA ALA A 20 0.98 -3.56 17.89
C ALA A 20 1.56 -2.18 17.58
N GLU A 21 2.87 -2.06 17.63
CA GLU A 21 3.59 -0.85 17.23
C GLU A 21 3.92 -0.92 15.73
N PRO A 22 3.51 0.07 14.92
CA PRO A 22 3.68 0.04 13.47
C PRO A 22 5.10 0.45 13.04
N GLY A 23 6.12 0.22 13.83
CA GLY A 23 7.49 0.58 13.48
C GLY A 23 7.82 2.06 13.72
N ARG A 24 8.17 2.81 12.68
CA ARG A 24 8.54 4.24 12.84
C ARG A 24 7.35 5.12 13.20
N LYS A 25 7.52 5.96 14.23
CA LYS A 25 6.48 6.77 14.87
C LYS A 25 6.20 8.10 14.12
N ARG A 26 5.83 8.06 12.86
CA ARG A 26 5.40 9.25 12.10
C ARG A 26 3.99 9.06 11.54
N ILE A 27 3.42 10.15 11.03
CA ILE A 27 2.05 10.19 10.55
C ILE A 27 1.87 9.34 9.28
N SER A 28 0.87 8.48 9.28
CA SER A 28 0.34 7.82 8.09
C SER A 28 -1.16 8.09 7.97
N HIS A 29 -1.63 8.30 6.75
CA HIS A 29 -3.05 8.45 6.44
C HIS A 29 -3.58 7.24 5.65
N ALA A 30 -2.72 6.27 5.34
CA ALA A 30 -3.10 5.08 4.60
C ALA A 30 -3.95 4.15 5.46
N THR A 31 -5.05 3.66 4.90
CA THR A 31 -5.88 2.63 5.53
C THR A 31 -5.16 1.29 5.51
N PRO A 32 -5.15 0.51 6.61
CA PRO A 32 -4.66 -0.86 6.61
C PRO A 32 -5.37 -1.71 5.57
N LEU A 33 -4.64 -2.60 4.90
CA LEU A 33 -5.17 -3.53 3.92
C LEU A 33 -5.05 -4.97 4.44
N ILE A 34 -6.14 -5.75 4.31
CA ILE A 34 -6.11 -7.19 4.56
C ILE A 34 -5.83 -7.90 3.25
N ILE A 35 -4.83 -8.77 3.25
CA ILE A 35 -4.40 -9.56 2.08
C ILE A 35 -4.30 -11.05 2.42
N GLY A 36 -4.29 -11.88 1.40
CA GLY A 36 -4.16 -13.34 1.54
C GLY A 36 -5.47 -14.04 1.88
N GLU A 37 -5.39 -15.36 2.02
CA GLU A 37 -6.53 -16.25 2.31
C GLU A 37 -6.14 -17.34 3.31
N GLY A 38 -7.12 -17.83 4.07
CA GLY A 38 -6.93 -18.90 5.05
C GLY A 38 -5.85 -18.56 6.07
N SER A 39 -4.90 -19.45 6.28
CA SER A 39 -3.77 -19.26 7.21
C SER A 39 -2.73 -18.23 6.77
N ARG A 40 -2.84 -17.71 5.56
CA ARG A 40 -1.93 -16.70 5.01
C ARG A 40 -2.50 -15.27 5.04
N VAL A 41 -3.59 -15.07 5.77
CA VAL A 41 -4.16 -13.72 5.95
C VAL A 41 -3.19 -12.84 6.72
N GLN A 42 -3.00 -11.62 6.23
CA GLN A 42 -2.11 -10.62 6.81
C GLN A 42 -2.80 -9.26 6.82
N ILE A 43 -2.48 -8.44 7.82
CA ILE A 43 -2.82 -7.01 7.83
C ILE A 43 -1.57 -6.25 7.43
N VAL A 44 -1.66 -5.44 6.38
CA VAL A 44 -0.53 -4.63 5.92
C VAL A 44 -0.81 -3.15 6.11
N VAL A 45 0.16 -2.44 6.67
CA VAL A 45 0.12 -1.01 6.93
C VAL A 45 1.26 -0.33 6.18
N CYS A 46 0.96 0.75 5.47
CA CYS A 46 1.97 1.66 4.93
C CYS A 46 2.14 2.81 5.93
N GLY A 47 3.23 2.77 6.67
CA GLY A 47 3.61 3.81 7.62
C GLY A 47 4.55 4.84 6.99
N SER A 48 5.24 5.58 7.85
CA SER A 48 6.28 6.52 7.49
C SER A 48 7.56 5.76 7.16
N ASP A 49 8.03 5.84 5.93
CA ASP A 49 9.22 5.13 5.41
C ASP A 49 9.21 3.61 5.58
N GLU A 50 8.06 3.02 5.88
CA GLU A 50 7.98 1.60 6.18
C GLU A 50 6.62 1.02 5.72
N ILE A 51 6.68 -0.18 5.14
CA ILE A 51 5.53 -1.06 4.96
C ILE A 51 5.72 -2.24 5.89
N ARG A 52 4.71 -2.56 6.69
CA ARG A 52 4.78 -3.65 7.66
C ARG A 52 3.55 -4.53 7.60
N SER A 53 3.78 -5.83 7.67
CA SER A 53 2.75 -6.86 7.77
C SER A 53 2.64 -7.40 9.18
N PHE A 54 1.39 -7.68 9.59
CA PHE A 54 1.05 -8.22 10.90
C PHE A 54 0.16 -9.46 10.78
N ASN A 55 0.34 -10.36 11.71
CA ASN A 55 -0.60 -11.45 11.94
C ASN A 55 -1.92 -10.88 12.48
N PRO A 56 -3.07 -11.18 11.87
CA PRO A 56 -4.36 -10.60 12.28
C PRO A 56 -4.84 -11.06 13.66
N ASP A 57 -4.44 -12.25 14.11
CA ASP A 57 -4.89 -12.82 15.36
C ASP A 57 -4.08 -12.33 16.57
N THR A 58 -2.80 -12.04 16.36
CA THR A 58 -1.86 -11.75 17.45
C THR A 58 -1.27 -10.35 17.43
N GLY A 59 -1.34 -9.65 16.30
CA GLY A 59 -0.65 -8.37 16.09
C GLY A 59 0.86 -8.48 15.97
N GLN A 60 1.43 -9.69 15.92
CA GLN A 60 2.87 -9.87 15.71
C GLN A 60 3.27 -9.48 14.28
N SER A 61 4.42 -8.82 14.12
CA SER A 61 4.96 -8.47 12.81
C SER A 61 5.43 -9.72 12.08
N ASN A 62 4.94 -9.92 10.84
CA ASN A 62 5.40 -10.99 9.94
C ASN A 62 6.68 -10.56 9.21
N TRP A 63 6.60 -9.43 8.51
CA TRP A 63 7.70 -8.85 7.75
C TRP A 63 7.55 -7.33 7.68
N TRP A 64 8.64 -6.66 7.31
CA TRP A 64 8.65 -5.25 7.00
C TRP A 64 9.67 -4.93 5.91
N CYS A 65 9.47 -3.85 5.19
CA CYS A 65 10.44 -3.31 4.25
C CYS A 65 10.45 -1.78 4.30
N GLN A 66 11.50 -1.18 3.74
CA GLN A 66 11.53 0.26 3.52
C GLN A 66 10.37 0.68 2.63
N GLY A 67 9.61 1.66 3.07
CA GLY A 67 8.44 2.17 2.41
C GLY A 67 8.73 3.20 1.32
N PRO A 68 7.68 3.69 0.66
CA PRO A 68 7.85 4.58 -0.48
C PRO A 68 8.35 5.98 -0.08
N SER A 69 7.99 6.50 1.09
CA SER A 69 8.39 7.83 1.58
C SER A 69 7.85 8.11 2.99
N ASP A 70 8.21 9.28 3.56
CA ASP A 70 7.86 9.72 4.92
C ASP A 70 6.36 9.80 5.19
N VAL A 71 5.54 10.13 4.19
CA VAL A 71 4.09 10.32 4.37
C VAL A 71 3.31 9.40 3.46
N GLY A 72 2.72 8.36 4.04
CA GLY A 72 1.77 7.47 3.34
C GLY A 72 0.37 8.08 3.34
N VAL A 73 -0.15 8.46 2.17
CA VAL A 73 -1.53 8.96 1.99
C VAL A 73 -2.34 8.00 1.13
N ALA A 74 -1.81 7.60 -0.01
CA ALA A 74 -2.45 6.63 -0.88
C ALA A 74 -2.62 5.28 -0.19
N GLY A 75 -3.77 4.66 -0.35
CA GLY A 75 -4.02 3.29 0.09
C GLY A 75 -3.14 2.28 -0.64
N LEU A 76 -3.05 1.09 -0.08
CA LEU A 76 -2.37 -0.05 -0.69
C LEU A 76 -3.27 -0.77 -1.69
N SER A 77 -2.67 -1.46 -2.65
CA SER A 77 -3.36 -2.41 -3.53
C SER A 77 -2.62 -3.73 -3.56
N TYR A 78 -3.33 -4.84 -3.79
CA TYR A 78 -2.73 -6.18 -3.76
C TYR A 78 -3.29 -7.05 -4.89
N GLY A 79 -2.43 -7.87 -5.47
CA GLY A 79 -2.78 -8.91 -6.42
C GLY A 79 -1.57 -9.66 -6.94
N ASP A 80 -1.77 -10.89 -7.38
CA ASP A 80 -0.73 -11.79 -7.89
C ASP A 80 0.51 -11.94 -6.97
N GLY A 81 0.28 -11.93 -5.64
CA GLY A 81 1.36 -12.03 -4.66
C GLY A 81 2.20 -10.76 -4.47
N LEU A 82 1.82 -9.65 -5.11
CA LEU A 82 2.47 -8.35 -5.02
C LEU A 82 1.58 -7.33 -4.29
N LEU A 83 2.18 -6.64 -3.35
CA LEU A 83 1.62 -5.45 -2.71
C LEU A 83 2.17 -4.21 -3.39
N PHE A 84 1.29 -3.27 -3.74
CA PHE A 84 1.64 -2.00 -4.38
C PHE A 84 1.42 -0.84 -3.44
N ALA A 85 2.43 0.01 -3.33
CA ALA A 85 2.41 1.21 -2.51
C ALA A 85 3.00 2.40 -3.29
N ALA A 86 2.47 3.59 -3.01
CA ALA A 86 2.96 4.83 -3.57
C ALA A 86 2.94 5.96 -2.53
N SER A 87 3.87 6.90 -2.66
CA SER A 87 3.87 8.15 -1.91
C SER A 87 4.45 9.28 -2.75
N GLY A 88 3.83 10.45 -2.67
CA GLY A 88 4.23 11.63 -3.41
C GLY A 88 5.03 12.67 -2.62
N TYR A 89 5.27 12.46 -1.31
CA TYR A 89 5.92 13.46 -0.46
C TYR A 89 6.72 12.82 0.68
N PRO A 90 7.90 13.38 1.02
CA PRO A 90 8.66 14.38 0.26
C PRO A 90 9.23 13.79 -1.04
N ASN A 91 9.46 12.49 -1.10
CA ASN A 91 10.02 11.79 -2.25
C ASN A 91 8.92 11.05 -3.01
N LYS A 92 8.89 11.23 -4.32
CA LYS A 92 7.97 10.50 -5.18
C LYS A 92 8.49 9.08 -5.42
N THR A 93 7.82 8.09 -4.87
CA THR A 93 8.18 6.68 -5.06
C THR A 93 6.94 5.82 -5.15
N ARG A 94 6.94 4.86 -6.07
CA ARG A 94 6.02 3.73 -6.09
C ARG A 94 6.83 2.44 -6.14
N LEU A 95 6.34 1.42 -5.50
CA LEU A 95 7.04 0.14 -5.40
C LEU A 95 6.06 -1.04 -5.35
N ALA A 96 6.56 -2.21 -5.69
CA ALA A 96 5.89 -3.49 -5.48
C ALA A 96 6.74 -4.39 -4.59
N VAL A 97 6.09 -5.08 -3.65
CA VAL A 97 6.73 -5.97 -2.67
C VAL A 97 6.06 -7.33 -2.74
N ARG A 98 6.86 -8.42 -2.80
CA ARG A 98 6.35 -9.78 -2.58
C ARG A 98 5.99 -9.96 -1.11
N VAL A 99 4.85 -10.58 -0.83
CA VAL A 99 4.27 -10.65 0.52
C VAL A 99 4.55 -11.96 1.27
N ASP A 100 5.40 -12.82 0.71
CA ASP A 100 5.73 -14.16 1.21
C ASP A 100 7.00 -14.18 2.08
N GLY A 101 7.51 -13.02 2.48
CA GLY A 101 8.73 -12.89 3.26
C GLY A 101 8.54 -12.97 4.78
N HIS A 102 9.67 -12.87 5.51
CA HIS A 102 9.72 -12.82 6.96
C HIS A 102 10.83 -11.86 7.45
N GLY A 103 10.56 -11.12 8.52
CA GLY A 103 11.51 -10.14 9.07
C GLY A 103 11.77 -8.95 8.13
N ASP A 104 12.99 -8.48 8.03
CA ASP A 104 13.40 -7.42 7.09
C ASP A 104 13.51 -7.97 5.67
N VAL A 105 12.61 -7.55 4.80
CA VAL A 105 12.58 -7.97 3.40
C VAL A 105 13.01 -6.88 2.43
N THR A 106 13.56 -5.77 2.91
CA THR A 106 13.95 -4.62 2.10
C THR A 106 14.87 -4.99 0.94
N GLY A 107 15.90 -5.80 1.22
CA GLY A 107 16.90 -6.21 0.22
C GLY A 107 16.49 -7.40 -0.66
N SER A 108 15.38 -8.08 -0.34
CA SER A 108 15.06 -9.38 -0.96
C SER A 108 13.69 -9.42 -1.66
N HIS A 109 12.68 -8.68 -1.19
CA HIS A 109 11.30 -8.82 -1.67
C HIS A 109 10.75 -7.59 -2.40
N ILE A 110 11.46 -6.46 -2.44
CA ILE A 110 11.07 -5.36 -3.32
C ILE A 110 11.29 -5.81 -4.76
N ALA A 111 10.19 -6.09 -5.48
CA ALA A 111 10.22 -6.57 -6.86
C ALA A 111 10.68 -5.45 -7.81
N TRP A 112 10.19 -4.23 -7.60
CA TRP A 112 10.63 -3.03 -8.28
C TRP A 112 10.29 -1.77 -7.47
N SER A 113 11.05 -0.69 -7.71
CA SER A 113 10.84 0.63 -7.11
C SER A 113 11.15 1.71 -8.13
N LEU A 114 10.23 2.66 -8.33
CA LEU A 114 10.30 3.70 -9.37
C LEU A 114 9.95 5.07 -8.80
N ARG A 115 10.66 6.12 -9.25
CA ARG A 115 10.49 7.51 -8.80
C ARG A 115 9.76 8.41 -9.79
N ARG A 116 9.06 7.84 -10.76
CA ARG A 116 8.33 8.57 -11.80
C ARG A 116 6.88 8.11 -11.89
N GLN A 117 6.00 8.99 -12.39
CA GLN A 117 4.58 8.67 -12.60
C GLN A 117 3.92 8.18 -11.31
N VAL A 118 4.10 8.91 -10.23
CA VAL A 118 3.70 8.53 -8.89
C VAL A 118 2.50 9.34 -8.46
N THR A 119 1.50 8.69 -7.88
CA THR A 119 0.37 9.29 -7.18
C THR A 119 0.78 9.70 -5.76
N TYR A 120 0.15 10.75 -5.22
CA TYR A 120 0.29 11.13 -3.82
C TYR A 120 -0.97 10.80 -3.02
N VAL A 121 -2.14 11.25 -3.49
CA VAL A 121 -3.41 11.07 -2.78
C VAL A 121 -4.21 9.88 -3.32
N PRO A 122 -4.47 9.73 -4.64
CA PRO A 122 -5.27 8.63 -5.15
C PRO A 122 -4.64 7.26 -4.91
N SER A 123 -5.44 6.31 -4.44
CA SER A 123 -5.00 4.93 -4.24
C SER A 123 -4.92 4.18 -5.57
N PRO A 124 -3.92 3.30 -5.76
CA PRO A 124 -3.82 2.44 -6.94
C PRO A 124 -4.89 1.35 -6.93
N VAL A 125 -5.21 0.81 -8.10
CA VAL A 125 -6.07 -0.36 -8.27
C VAL A 125 -5.32 -1.44 -9.06
N PHE A 126 -5.24 -2.65 -8.52
CA PHE A 126 -4.75 -3.82 -9.24
C PHE A 126 -5.91 -4.57 -9.88
N HIS A 127 -5.74 -5.00 -11.12
CA HIS A 127 -6.68 -5.89 -11.82
C HIS A 127 -6.00 -6.64 -12.96
N GLU A 128 -6.14 -7.97 -12.98
CA GLU A 128 -5.67 -8.85 -14.08
C GLU A 128 -4.25 -8.55 -14.54
N GLY A 129 -3.28 -8.56 -13.61
CA GLY A 129 -1.88 -8.34 -13.91
C GLY A 129 -1.48 -6.89 -14.23
N HIS A 130 -2.41 -5.95 -14.08
CA HIS A 130 -2.20 -4.53 -14.33
C HIS A 130 -2.38 -3.68 -13.08
N LEU A 131 -1.58 -2.64 -12.96
CA LEU A 131 -1.70 -1.63 -11.92
C LEU A 131 -2.16 -0.30 -12.53
N TYR A 132 -3.31 0.17 -12.09
CA TYR A 132 -3.89 1.44 -12.53
C TYR A 132 -3.67 2.50 -11.46
N THR A 133 -3.17 3.66 -11.86
CA THR A 133 -2.95 4.81 -10.96
C THR A 133 -3.33 6.09 -11.66
N VAL A 134 -3.79 7.08 -10.91
CA VAL A 134 -3.96 8.44 -11.41
C VAL A 134 -3.10 9.37 -10.56
N ASP A 135 -2.32 10.23 -11.19
CA ASP A 135 -1.57 11.25 -10.46
C ASP A 135 -2.46 12.45 -10.09
N ASP A 136 -2.00 13.26 -9.15
CA ASP A 136 -2.75 14.42 -8.65
C ASP A 136 -2.98 15.49 -9.74
N GLY A 137 -2.25 15.42 -10.84
CA GLY A 137 -2.42 16.25 -12.02
C GLY A 137 -3.48 15.76 -13.00
N GLY A 138 -4.06 14.56 -12.77
CA GLY A 138 -5.09 13.96 -13.62
C GLY A 138 -4.54 13.16 -14.80
N MET A 139 -3.33 12.63 -14.72
CA MET A 139 -2.84 11.66 -15.68
C MET A 139 -3.09 10.24 -15.15
N LEU A 140 -3.93 9.50 -15.83
CA LEU A 140 -4.21 8.08 -15.60
C LEU A 140 -3.14 7.23 -16.30
N TYR A 141 -2.65 6.22 -15.60
CA TYR A 141 -1.65 5.28 -16.10
C TYR A 141 -2.12 3.85 -15.89
N CYS A 142 -1.75 2.99 -16.82
CA CYS A 142 -1.76 1.54 -16.68
C CYS A 142 -0.34 1.03 -16.77
N PHE A 143 0.05 0.20 -15.81
CA PHE A 143 1.35 -0.43 -15.75
C PHE A 143 1.22 -1.94 -15.76
N ASP A 144 2.23 -2.61 -16.28
CA ASP A 144 2.44 -4.03 -15.98
C ASP A 144 2.75 -4.17 -14.49
N ALA A 145 1.98 -4.97 -13.77
CA ALA A 145 2.10 -5.08 -12.33
C ALA A 145 3.40 -5.76 -11.88
N LYS A 146 3.93 -6.70 -12.68
CA LYS A 146 5.15 -7.46 -12.35
C LYS A 146 6.42 -6.64 -12.53
N THR A 147 6.45 -5.76 -13.53
CA THR A 147 7.65 -5.01 -13.93
C THR A 147 7.58 -3.52 -13.59
N GLY A 148 6.39 -2.98 -13.35
CA GLY A 148 6.16 -1.54 -13.17
C GLY A 148 6.28 -0.73 -14.47
N GLU A 149 6.46 -1.38 -15.63
CA GLU A 149 6.58 -0.70 -16.92
C GLU A 149 5.24 -0.16 -17.41
N PRO A 150 5.22 1.06 -18.00
CA PRO A 150 3.98 1.65 -18.48
C PRO A 150 3.46 0.93 -19.73
N ARG A 151 2.16 0.61 -19.73
CA ARG A 151 1.44 0.06 -20.89
C ARG A 151 0.76 1.16 -21.68
N TRP A 152 0.04 2.05 -20.99
CA TRP A 152 -0.58 3.23 -21.59
C TRP A 152 -0.81 4.34 -20.56
N LYS A 153 -1.12 5.53 -21.04
CA LYS A 153 -1.54 6.69 -20.23
C LYS A 153 -2.67 7.43 -20.92
N HIS A 154 -3.53 8.05 -20.11
CA HIS A 154 -4.64 8.87 -20.59
C HIS A 154 -4.80 10.12 -19.73
N ARG A 155 -5.02 11.27 -20.36
CA ARG A 155 -5.24 12.53 -19.64
C ARG A 155 -6.71 12.65 -19.27
N LEU A 156 -6.99 12.72 -17.97
CA LEU A 156 -8.30 13.10 -17.44
C LEU A 156 -8.40 14.63 -17.38
N VAL A 157 -9.60 15.13 -17.14
CA VAL A 157 -9.87 16.58 -17.03
C VAL A 157 -9.59 17.03 -15.60
N GLY A 158 -8.68 18.00 -15.43
CA GLY A 158 -8.42 18.65 -14.15
C GLY A 158 -7.55 17.87 -13.18
N ARG A 159 -7.57 18.30 -11.91
CA ARG A 159 -6.85 17.65 -10.81
C ARG A 159 -7.71 16.53 -10.21
N VAL A 160 -7.09 15.43 -9.86
CA VAL A 160 -7.74 14.27 -9.25
C VAL A 160 -7.21 14.07 -7.82
N ARG A 161 -8.12 13.89 -6.86
CA ARG A 161 -7.81 13.58 -5.46
C ARG A 161 -8.56 12.36 -4.95
N SER A 162 -9.54 11.88 -5.72
CA SER A 162 -10.27 10.64 -5.44
C SER A 162 -9.50 9.44 -5.95
N SER A 163 -9.65 8.33 -5.25
CA SER A 163 -9.14 7.03 -5.70
C SER A 163 -9.93 6.50 -6.88
N LEU A 164 -9.29 5.66 -7.67
CA LEU A 164 -9.93 4.92 -8.76
C LEU A 164 -10.91 3.87 -8.20
N VAL A 165 -11.94 3.60 -8.97
CA VAL A 165 -12.88 2.50 -8.71
C VAL A 165 -12.94 1.62 -9.94
N LEU A 166 -12.78 0.32 -9.75
CA LEU A 166 -12.96 -0.68 -10.80
C LEU A 166 -14.33 -1.32 -10.65
N ALA A 167 -15.14 -1.25 -11.69
CA ALA A 167 -16.44 -1.92 -11.75
C ALA A 167 -16.73 -2.39 -13.18
N GLU A 168 -17.17 -3.63 -13.34
CA GLU A 168 -17.56 -4.20 -14.65
C GLU A 168 -16.53 -3.98 -15.77
N GLY A 169 -15.23 -4.16 -15.44
CA GLY A 169 -14.14 -3.96 -16.39
C GLY A 169 -13.86 -2.50 -16.79
N ARG A 170 -14.40 -1.53 -16.05
CA ARG A 170 -14.17 -0.09 -16.25
C ARG A 170 -13.49 0.52 -15.02
N ILE A 171 -12.68 1.54 -15.28
CA ILE A 171 -12.00 2.33 -14.27
C ILE A 171 -12.42 3.78 -14.39
#